data_03d2a3ba97559e073ed35cc92c621e88
#
_entry.id   03d2a3ba97559e073ed35cc92c621e88
#
_cell.length_a   1.000
_cell.length_b   1.000
_cell.length_c   1.000
_cell.angle_alpha   90.00
_cell.angle_beta   90.00
_cell.angle_gamma   90.00
#
_symmetry.space_group_name_H-M   'P 1'
#
loop_
_entity.id
_entity.type
_entity.pdbx_description
1 polymer ?
#
loop_
_entity_poly.entity_id
_entity_poly.type
_entity_poly.pdbx_seq_one_letter_code
_entity_poly.pdbx_strand_id
1 'polypeptide(L)'
;NVSYHVVSRTDIRALPSDDIYQIKDAEWLVAVGRFKVLALKQPGMKVQMIGQQLLVLNPSVLASVEECHLVDKPALGKVANELMQARYVHLWPPLALMASLAEKTLALIHQKIVANWVWALVFFSLLVKLLLYPVTRYTQVVQTRVNLVQRQLEPQLAHIKQHYEGEDAHHRAMAAHKQLGVTPFFSLKPMLVTLIQFPVLIATFNALADMPQWSEVSWLWIDNLAYPDSVGLLPFTLNFFGSQLSLLPLVLMAVTLLSMPTVEQRSQRRHIIYMALGFLILFYPFPSSLVLYWILVTVWQAVFT
;
A
#
# COMPACT_ATOMS: atom_id res chain seq x y z
N ASN A 1 10.18 -7.19 11.57
CA ASN A 1 10.97 -8.14 10.75
C ASN A 1 12.14 -7.41 10.13
N VAL A 2 13.33 -8.01 10.18
CA VAL A 2 14.56 -7.53 9.56
C VAL A 2 14.87 -8.46 8.41
N SER A 3 15.20 -7.90 7.23
CA SER A 3 15.67 -8.68 6.07
C SER A 3 17.15 -8.41 5.83
N TYR A 4 17.90 -9.43 5.43
CA TYR A 4 19.35 -9.36 5.23
C TYR A 4 19.66 -9.49 3.74
N HIS A 5 20.48 -8.56 3.24
CA HIS A 5 20.84 -8.46 1.82
C HIS A 5 22.32 -8.18 1.66
N VAL A 6 22.86 -8.58 0.53
CA VAL A 6 24.18 -8.16 0.05
C VAL A 6 23.97 -7.15 -1.07
N VAL A 7 24.59 -5.99 -0.93
CA VAL A 7 24.49 -4.88 -1.89
C VAL A 7 25.85 -4.68 -2.53
N SER A 8 25.89 -4.69 -3.85
CA SER A 8 27.03 -4.30 -4.68
C SER A 8 26.70 -3.05 -5.50
N ARG A 9 27.66 -2.54 -6.28
CA ARG A 9 27.43 -1.38 -7.15
C ARG A 9 26.26 -1.53 -8.13
N THR A 10 26.02 -2.74 -8.59
CA THR A 10 25.06 -3.00 -9.68
C THR A 10 23.86 -3.84 -9.27
N ASP A 11 23.90 -4.46 -8.09
CA ASP A 11 22.91 -5.46 -7.72
C ASP A 11 22.67 -5.53 -6.21
N ILE A 12 21.46 -5.93 -5.84
CA ILE A 12 21.09 -6.27 -4.47
C ILE A 12 20.49 -7.67 -4.45
N ARG A 13 21.00 -8.53 -3.56
CA ARG A 13 20.56 -9.92 -3.41
C ARG A 13 20.19 -10.21 -1.98
N ALA A 14 19.13 -10.98 -1.78
CA ALA A 14 18.88 -11.60 -0.49
C ALA A 14 19.99 -12.58 -0.17
N LEU A 15 20.41 -12.66 1.10
CA LEU A 15 21.33 -13.69 1.54
C LEU A 15 20.70 -15.07 1.33
N PRO A 16 21.45 -16.04 0.75
CA PRO A 16 20.96 -17.40 0.56
C PRO A 16 20.63 -18.03 1.93
N SER A 17 19.53 -18.78 1.98
CA SER A 17 19.18 -19.56 3.16
C SER A 17 20.09 -20.78 3.24
N ASP A 18 20.60 -21.04 4.44
CA ASP A 18 21.38 -22.24 4.80
C ASP A 18 22.78 -22.38 4.16
N ASP A 19 23.15 -21.50 3.22
CA ASP A 19 24.48 -21.46 2.62
C ASP A 19 25.39 -20.44 3.31
N ILE A 20 26.69 -20.76 3.34
CA ILE A 20 27.72 -19.84 3.84
C ILE A 20 28.06 -18.86 2.72
N TYR A 21 27.83 -17.58 2.96
CA TYR A 21 28.21 -16.51 2.04
C TYR A 21 29.43 -15.74 2.57
N GLN A 22 30.42 -15.51 1.70
CA GLN A 22 31.56 -14.67 2.02
C GLN A 22 31.44 -13.32 1.34
N ILE A 23 31.43 -12.24 2.12
CA ILE A 23 31.34 -10.85 1.64
C ILE A 23 32.61 -10.50 0.85
N LYS A 24 32.46 -9.98 -0.36
CA LYS A 24 33.54 -9.55 -1.25
C LYS A 24 33.93 -8.09 -0.99
N ASP A 25 35.07 -7.67 -1.50
CA ASP A 25 35.66 -6.33 -1.23
C ASP A 25 34.75 -5.15 -1.60
N ALA A 26 33.91 -5.30 -2.61
CA ALA A 26 33.00 -4.23 -3.07
C ALA A 26 31.55 -4.42 -2.57
N GLU A 27 31.31 -5.31 -1.65
CA GLU A 27 29.96 -5.67 -1.18
C GLU A 27 29.70 -5.14 0.23
N TRP A 28 28.45 -4.73 0.45
CA TRP A 28 27.90 -4.38 1.75
C TRP A 28 26.98 -5.48 2.24
N LEU A 29 27.13 -5.88 3.49
CA LEU A 29 26.08 -6.61 4.20
C LEU A 29 25.10 -5.63 4.80
N VAL A 30 23.83 -5.80 4.47
CA VAL A 30 22.79 -4.85 4.86
C VAL A 30 21.67 -5.56 5.59
N ALA A 31 21.38 -5.13 6.82
CA ALA A 31 20.22 -5.55 7.58
C ALA A 31 19.15 -4.46 7.50
N VAL A 32 18.08 -4.73 6.76
CA VAL A 32 17.01 -3.77 6.48
C VAL A 32 15.87 -3.97 7.49
N GLY A 33 15.72 -3.01 8.40
CA GLY A 33 14.57 -2.88 9.29
C GLY A 33 13.47 -2.02 8.70
N ARG A 34 12.45 -1.70 9.50
CA ARG A 34 11.33 -0.84 9.06
C ARG A 34 11.81 0.58 8.72
N PHE A 35 12.51 1.24 9.62
CA PHE A 35 12.93 2.64 9.46
C PHE A 35 14.45 2.78 9.27
N LYS A 36 15.21 1.87 9.86
CA LYS A 36 16.66 1.91 9.90
C LYS A 36 17.28 0.75 9.15
N VAL A 37 18.47 1.01 8.65
CA VAL A 37 19.30 0.03 7.96
C VAL A 37 20.67 0.01 8.64
N LEU A 38 21.12 -1.17 9.02
CA LEU A 38 22.50 -1.42 9.43
C LEU A 38 23.27 -1.85 8.20
N ALA A 39 24.25 -1.07 7.78
CA ALA A 39 25.14 -1.37 6.67
C ALA A 39 26.56 -1.65 7.20
N LEU A 40 27.09 -2.80 6.86
CA LEU A 40 28.41 -3.26 7.23
C LEU A 40 29.23 -3.53 5.97
N LYS A 41 30.42 -2.96 5.90
CA LYS A 41 31.39 -3.27 4.86
C LYS A 41 32.60 -3.93 5.51
N GLN A 42 32.72 -5.21 5.28
CA GLN A 42 33.85 -6.01 5.82
C GLN A 42 34.15 -7.15 4.86
N PRO A 43 35.15 -6.98 3.99
CA PRO A 43 35.60 -8.05 3.12
C PRO A 43 36.06 -9.29 3.90
N GLY A 44 35.76 -10.45 3.35
CA GLY A 44 36.14 -11.71 3.96
C GLY A 44 35.23 -12.20 5.09
N MET A 45 34.24 -11.41 5.52
CA MET A 45 33.27 -11.83 6.52
C MET A 45 32.44 -13.00 6.00
N LYS A 46 32.35 -14.09 6.74
CA LYS A 46 31.52 -15.25 6.42
C LYS A 46 30.23 -15.21 7.23
N VAL A 47 29.11 -15.24 6.55
CA VAL A 47 27.79 -15.15 7.14
C VAL A 47 26.92 -16.32 6.67
N GLN A 48 25.98 -16.73 7.51
CA GLN A 48 24.99 -17.75 7.20
C GLN A 48 23.66 -17.34 7.78
N MET A 49 22.61 -17.53 7.02
CA MET A 49 21.23 -17.36 7.49
C MET A 49 20.73 -18.67 8.09
N ILE A 50 20.28 -18.65 9.34
CA ILE A 50 19.62 -19.79 9.99
C ILE A 50 18.23 -19.31 10.42
N GLY A 51 17.21 -19.68 9.65
CA GLY A 51 15.86 -19.19 9.84
C GLY A 51 15.78 -17.67 9.62
N GLN A 52 15.50 -16.89 10.67
CA GLN A 52 15.46 -15.42 10.62
C GLN A 52 16.68 -14.75 11.28
N GLN A 53 17.69 -15.51 11.65
CA GLN A 53 18.89 -15.01 12.33
C GLN A 53 20.09 -15.04 11.38
N LEU A 54 20.92 -14.00 11.47
CA LEU A 54 22.20 -13.93 10.79
C LEU A 54 23.30 -14.40 11.75
N LEU A 55 24.01 -15.46 11.37
CA LEU A 55 25.18 -15.95 12.10
C LEU A 55 26.46 -15.50 11.41
N VAL A 56 27.39 -14.92 12.16
CA VAL A 56 28.73 -14.59 11.67
C VAL A 56 29.67 -15.72 12.08
N LEU A 57 30.24 -16.42 11.10
CA LEU A 57 31.04 -17.61 11.31
C LEU A 57 32.52 -17.32 11.70
N ASN A 58 32.99 -16.11 11.35
CA ASN A 58 34.35 -15.66 11.70
C ASN A 58 34.28 -14.33 12.48
N PRO A 59 33.85 -14.36 13.76
CA PRO A 59 33.62 -13.15 14.55
C PRO A 59 34.87 -12.31 14.80
N SER A 60 36.08 -12.89 14.70
CA SER A 60 37.32 -12.14 14.80
C SER A 60 37.45 -11.01 13.76
N VAL A 61 36.83 -11.17 12.62
CA VAL A 61 36.78 -10.16 11.55
C VAL A 61 35.94 -8.95 11.96
N LEU A 62 34.98 -9.07 12.88
CA LEU A 62 34.20 -7.97 13.42
C LEU A 62 35.03 -6.97 14.24
N ALA A 63 36.19 -7.39 14.77
CA ALA A 63 37.11 -6.50 15.50
C ALA A 63 37.81 -5.48 14.58
N SER A 64 37.80 -5.71 13.26
CA SER A 64 38.41 -4.86 12.23
C SER A 64 37.45 -4.38 11.19
N VAL A 65 36.17 -4.15 11.57
CA VAL A 65 35.15 -3.65 10.62
C VAL A 65 35.59 -2.33 9.99
N GLU A 66 35.70 -2.32 8.67
CA GLU A 66 36.09 -1.12 7.90
C GLU A 66 35.08 0.00 8.04
N GLU A 67 33.81 -0.32 7.78
CA GLU A 67 32.70 0.64 7.84
C GLU A 67 31.46 -0.02 8.45
N CYS A 68 30.86 0.65 9.45
CA CYS A 68 29.62 0.26 10.08
C CYS A 68 28.71 1.47 10.26
N HIS A 69 27.56 1.45 9.61
CA HIS A 69 26.61 2.56 9.62
C HIS A 69 25.21 2.08 10.01
N LEU A 70 24.64 2.66 11.06
CA LEU A 70 23.23 2.54 11.38
C LEU A 70 22.53 3.83 11.00
N VAL A 71 21.80 3.82 9.90
CA VAL A 71 21.19 5.02 9.32
C VAL A 71 19.71 4.84 9.05
N ASP A 72 18.99 5.93 9.01
CA ASP A 72 17.61 5.94 8.54
C ASP A 72 17.56 5.68 7.02
N LYS A 73 16.56 4.94 6.56
CA LYS A 73 16.40 4.61 5.13
C LYS A 73 16.55 5.81 4.17
N PRO A 74 15.98 6.99 4.47
CA PRO A 74 16.17 8.16 3.61
C PRO A 74 17.61 8.67 3.52
N ALA A 75 18.45 8.38 4.51
CA ALA A 75 19.81 8.84 4.60
C ALA A 75 20.86 7.90 3.98
N LEU A 76 20.45 6.73 3.47
CA LEU A 76 21.35 5.72 2.89
C LEU A 76 22.28 6.27 1.81
N GLY A 77 21.77 7.14 0.94
CA GLY A 77 22.58 7.77 -0.11
C GLY A 77 23.69 8.69 0.39
N LYS A 78 23.67 9.10 1.68
CA LYS A 78 24.74 9.89 2.29
C LYS A 78 25.94 9.01 2.70
N VAL A 79 25.70 7.71 2.90
CA VAL A 79 26.75 6.74 3.22
C VAL A 79 27.37 6.21 1.93
N ALA A 80 26.57 5.63 1.07
CA ALA A 80 26.99 5.15 -0.24
C ALA A 80 25.81 5.13 -1.21
N ASN A 81 26.04 5.50 -2.48
CA ASN A 81 24.98 5.52 -3.50
C ASN A 81 24.41 4.12 -3.76
N GLU A 82 25.26 3.08 -3.64
CA GLU A 82 24.85 1.68 -3.83
C GLU A 82 23.78 1.27 -2.82
N LEU A 83 23.85 1.79 -1.59
CA LEU A 83 22.91 1.47 -0.51
C LEU A 83 21.49 1.99 -0.75
N MET A 84 21.31 2.92 -1.68
CA MET A 84 19.96 3.38 -2.05
C MET A 84 19.07 2.26 -2.58
N GLN A 85 19.65 1.20 -3.15
CA GLN A 85 18.92 0.02 -3.63
C GLN A 85 18.26 -0.75 -2.46
N ALA A 86 18.83 -0.70 -1.27
CA ALA A 86 18.30 -1.37 -0.09
C ALA A 86 17.03 -0.71 0.48
N ARG A 87 16.72 0.53 0.07
CA ARG A 87 15.62 1.30 0.64
C ARG A 87 14.25 0.67 0.43
N TYR A 88 13.99 0.24 -0.81
CA TYR A 88 12.75 -0.40 -1.23
C TYR A 88 13.01 -1.77 -1.85
N VAL A 89 13.90 -2.54 -1.23
CA VAL A 89 14.37 -3.85 -1.75
C VAL A 89 13.26 -4.86 -1.99
N HIS A 90 12.16 -4.74 -1.24
CA HIS A 90 10.98 -5.60 -1.37
C HIS A 90 10.03 -5.21 -2.51
N LEU A 91 10.29 -4.06 -3.17
CA LEU A 91 9.46 -3.57 -4.26
C LEU A 91 10.10 -3.82 -5.63
N TRP A 92 9.27 -4.09 -6.60
CA TRP A 92 9.67 -4.08 -7.99
C TRP A 92 10.21 -2.70 -8.40
N PRO A 93 11.29 -2.59 -9.21
CA PRO A 93 11.99 -1.32 -9.49
C PRO A 93 11.10 -0.13 -9.88
N PRO A 94 10.08 -0.25 -10.77
CA PRO A 94 9.17 0.86 -11.05
C PRO A 94 8.38 1.33 -9.83
N LEU A 95 7.94 0.40 -8.97
CA LEU A 95 7.23 0.75 -7.74
C LEU A 95 8.15 1.41 -6.71
N ALA A 96 9.40 0.94 -6.61
CA ALA A 96 10.41 1.54 -5.76
C ALA A 96 10.71 2.99 -6.17
N LEU A 97 10.79 3.26 -7.48
CA LEU A 97 10.94 4.61 -8.01
C LEU A 97 9.73 5.49 -7.64
N MET A 98 8.51 4.98 -7.83
CA MET A 98 7.28 5.71 -7.48
C MET A 98 7.19 5.98 -5.97
N ALA A 99 7.56 5.02 -5.12
CA ALA A 99 7.61 5.20 -3.67
C ALA A 99 8.64 6.27 -3.26
N SER A 100 9.82 6.24 -3.87
CA SER A 100 10.86 7.27 -3.66
C SER A 100 10.40 8.67 -4.09
N LEU A 101 9.67 8.77 -5.21
CA LEU A 101 9.09 10.03 -5.68
C LEU A 101 8.00 10.53 -4.72
N ALA A 102 7.12 9.65 -4.24
CA ALA A 102 6.07 9.99 -3.28
C ALA A 102 6.67 10.55 -1.98
N GLU A 103 7.70 9.90 -1.44
CA GLU A 103 8.39 10.36 -0.24
C GLU A 103 9.10 11.71 -0.45
N LYS A 104 9.84 11.86 -1.56
CA LYS A 104 10.49 13.14 -1.89
C LYS A 104 9.48 14.27 -2.05
N THR A 105 8.33 14.00 -2.68
CA THR A 105 7.27 14.98 -2.87
C THR A 105 6.68 15.39 -1.52
N LEU A 106 6.39 14.44 -0.64
CA LEU A 106 5.89 14.72 0.71
C LEU A 106 6.90 15.53 1.53
N ALA A 107 8.20 15.18 1.47
CA ALA A 107 9.26 15.92 2.12
C ALA A 107 9.41 17.36 1.58
N LEU A 108 9.27 17.54 0.26
CA LEU A 108 9.29 18.88 -0.37
C LEU A 108 8.10 19.72 0.08
N ILE A 109 6.90 19.15 0.17
CA ILE A 109 5.71 19.85 0.70
C ILE A 109 5.97 20.30 2.13
N HIS A 110 6.49 19.40 2.98
CA HIS A 110 6.83 19.71 4.36
C HIS A 110 7.87 20.85 4.46
N GLN A 111 8.93 20.81 3.66
CA GLN A 111 10.02 21.79 3.71
C GLN A 111 9.65 23.16 3.12
N LYS A 112 8.80 23.19 2.10
CA LYS A 112 8.57 24.40 1.28
C LYS A 112 7.20 25.05 1.49
N ILE A 113 6.19 24.27 1.92
CA ILE A 113 4.79 24.73 1.98
C ILE A 113 4.31 24.78 3.43
N VAL A 114 4.48 23.70 4.19
CA VAL A 114 3.96 23.58 5.57
C VAL A 114 4.94 22.85 6.47
N ALA A 115 5.37 23.51 7.52
CA ALA A 115 6.30 22.94 8.51
C ALA A 115 5.64 21.90 9.47
N ASN A 116 4.54 21.26 9.07
CA ASN A 116 3.84 20.26 9.84
C ASN A 116 3.54 19.04 8.94
N TRP A 117 3.94 17.87 9.39
CA TRP A 117 3.83 16.62 8.62
C TRP A 117 2.38 16.22 8.32
N VAL A 118 1.44 16.49 9.23
CA VAL A 118 0.02 16.14 9.02
C VAL A 118 -0.57 17.01 7.91
N TRP A 119 -0.32 18.32 7.93
CA TRP A 119 -0.74 19.21 6.85
C TRP A 119 -0.02 18.90 5.54
N ALA A 120 1.26 18.52 5.60
CA ALA A 120 1.98 18.03 4.42
C ALA A 120 1.29 16.80 3.81
N LEU A 121 0.80 15.88 4.65
CA LEU A 121 0.02 14.70 4.20
C LEU A 121 -1.32 15.11 3.56
N VAL A 122 -2.00 16.14 4.09
CA VAL A 122 -3.24 16.68 3.49
C VAL A 122 -2.97 17.21 2.08
N PHE A 123 -1.96 18.06 1.91
CA PHE A 123 -1.60 18.59 0.58
C PHE A 123 -1.09 17.50 -0.36
N PHE A 124 -0.31 16.57 0.15
CA PHE A 124 0.15 15.43 -0.63
C PHE A 124 -1.00 14.55 -1.13
N SER A 125 -1.96 14.22 -0.26
CA SER A 125 -3.13 13.43 -0.64
C SER A 125 -3.99 14.15 -1.69
N LEU A 126 -4.13 15.47 -1.59
CA LEU A 126 -4.78 16.29 -2.61
C LEU A 126 -4.02 16.25 -3.94
N LEU A 127 -2.69 16.40 -3.91
CA LEU A 127 -1.85 16.34 -5.11
C LEU A 127 -1.99 14.98 -5.83
N VAL A 128 -1.88 13.88 -5.08
CA VAL A 128 -2.07 12.53 -5.64
C VAL A 128 -3.47 12.38 -6.23
N LYS A 129 -4.49 12.91 -5.54
CA LYS A 129 -5.88 12.89 -6.04
C LYS A 129 -6.04 13.68 -7.34
N LEU A 130 -5.44 14.86 -7.45
CA LEU A 130 -5.46 15.67 -8.66
C LEU A 130 -4.72 14.97 -9.81
N LEU A 131 -3.59 14.34 -9.52
CA LEU A 131 -2.84 13.55 -10.51
C LEU A 131 -3.67 12.37 -11.06
N LEU A 132 -4.41 11.69 -10.19
CA LEU A 132 -5.27 10.56 -10.56
C LEU A 132 -6.68 10.98 -11.02
N TYR A 133 -7.00 12.27 -10.97
CA TYR A 133 -8.33 12.77 -11.35
C TYR A 133 -8.77 12.36 -12.76
N PRO A 134 -7.94 12.49 -13.82
CA PRO A 134 -8.34 12.08 -15.15
C PRO A 134 -8.67 10.58 -15.24
N VAL A 135 -7.93 9.72 -14.53
CA VAL A 135 -8.20 8.28 -14.47
C VAL A 135 -9.53 8.03 -13.75
N THR A 136 -9.75 8.70 -12.62
CA THR A 136 -11.00 8.60 -11.85
C THR A 136 -12.22 9.02 -12.69
N ARG A 137 -12.12 10.13 -13.41
CA ARG A 137 -13.20 10.60 -14.31
C ARG A 137 -13.48 9.60 -15.44
N TYR A 138 -12.44 9.07 -16.05
CA TYR A 138 -12.60 8.04 -17.07
C TYR A 138 -13.28 6.79 -16.52
N THR A 139 -12.89 6.34 -15.31
CA THR A 139 -13.54 5.20 -14.62
C THR A 139 -15.02 5.47 -14.38
N GLN A 140 -15.41 6.68 -13.96
CA GLN A 140 -16.82 7.06 -13.75
C GLN A 140 -17.64 7.00 -15.05
N VAL A 141 -17.08 7.49 -16.15
CA VAL A 141 -17.76 7.44 -17.47
C VAL A 141 -17.95 5.98 -17.90
N VAL A 142 -16.93 5.14 -17.76
CA VAL A 142 -17.02 3.70 -18.08
C VAL A 142 -18.05 3.01 -17.18
N GLN A 143 -18.04 3.31 -15.88
CA GLN A 143 -18.99 2.75 -14.90
C GLN A 143 -20.44 3.14 -15.24
N THR A 144 -20.69 4.39 -15.57
CA THR A 144 -22.03 4.87 -15.96
C THR A 144 -22.54 4.12 -17.19
N ARG A 145 -21.68 3.95 -18.20
CA ARG A 145 -22.02 3.17 -19.40
C ARG A 145 -22.32 1.70 -19.07
N VAL A 146 -21.51 1.08 -18.22
CA VAL A 146 -21.72 -0.31 -17.77
C VAL A 146 -23.05 -0.42 -17.01
N ASN A 147 -23.35 0.52 -16.11
CA ASN A 147 -24.59 0.52 -15.34
C ASN A 147 -25.83 0.65 -16.23
N LEU A 148 -25.78 1.49 -17.28
CA LEU A 148 -26.88 1.64 -18.25
C LEU A 148 -27.14 0.33 -19.01
N VAL A 149 -26.08 -0.30 -19.52
CA VAL A 149 -26.21 -1.59 -20.22
C VAL A 149 -26.69 -2.68 -19.27
N GLN A 150 -26.20 -2.74 -18.03
CA GLN A 150 -26.65 -3.71 -17.03
C GLN A 150 -28.16 -3.58 -16.74
N ARG A 151 -28.67 -2.35 -16.58
CA ARG A 151 -30.11 -2.12 -16.36
C ARG A 151 -30.99 -2.65 -17.50
N GLN A 152 -30.49 -2.62 -18.74
CA GLN A 152 -31.21 -3.16 -19.91
C GLN A 152 -31.09 -4.66 -20.02
N LEU A 153 -29.94 -5.21 -19.62
CA LEU A 153 -29.61 -6.64 -19.75
C LEU A 153 -30.20 -7.49 -18.61
N GLU A 154 -30.23 -6.94 -17.39
CA GLU A 154 -30.67 -7.65 -16.18
C GLU A 154 -32.07 -8.30 -16.30
N PRO A 155 -33.14 -7.60 -16.78
CA PRO A 155 -34.45 -8.19 -16.95
C PRO A 155 -34.46 -9.31 -18.01
N GLN A 156 -33.68 -9.17 -19.10
CA GLN A 156 -33.57 -10.19 -20.14
C GLN A 156 -32.88 -11.45 -19.62
N LEU A 157 -31.78 -11.28 -18.88
CA LEU A 157 -31.08 -12.41 -18.26
C LEU A 157 -31.90 -13.09 -17.18
N ALA A 158 -32.67 -12.33 -16.38
CA ALA A 158 -33.59 -12.89 -15.38
C ALA A 158 -34.67 -13.75 -16.04
N HIS A 159 -35.28 -13.26 -17.13
CA HIS A 159 -36.27 -14.03 -17.90
C HIS A 159 -35.67 -15.29 -18.49
N ILE A 160 -34.47 -15.22 -19.09
CA ILE A 160 -33.79 -16.38 -19.66
C ILE A 160 -33.51 -17.41 -18.57
N LYS A 161 -33.00 -17.00 -17.40
CA LYS A 161 -32.68 -17.88 -16.28
C LYS A 161 -33.91 -18.57 -15.67
N GLN A 162 -35.08 -17.94 -15.76
CA GLN A 162 -36.33 -18.52 -15.25
C GLN A 162 -36.97 -19.55 -16.18
N HIS A 163 -36.76 -19.40 -17.52
CA HIS A 163 -37.51 -20.18 -18.52
C HIS A 163 -36.63 -21.17 -19.32
N TYR A 164 -35.31 -21.06 -19.22
CA TYR A 164 -34.40 -21.87 -19.99
C TYR A 164 -33.27 -22.43 -19.10
N GLU A 165 -32.80 -23.64 -19.42
CA GLU A 165 -31.73 -24.31 -18.68
C GLU A 165 -30.65 -24.81 -19.65
N GLY A 166 -29.46 -25.07 -19.10
CA GLY A 166 -28.34 -25.67 -19.84
C GLY A 166 -27.82 -24.82 -21.00
N GLU A 167 -27.59 -25.46 -22.13
CA GLU A 167 -26.97 -24.85 -23.30
C GLU A 167 -27.85 -23.79 -23.97
N ASP A 168 -29.17 -23.99 -23.98
CA ASP A 168 -30.14 -23.03 -24.52
C ASP A 168 -30.14 -21.73 -23.75
N ALA A 169 -30.09 -21.77 -22.42
CA ALA A 169 -29.98 -20.57 -21.58
C ALA A 169 -28.67 -19.81 -21.87
N HIS A 170 -27.57 -20.54 -22.04
CA HIS A 170 -26.27 -19.95 -22.36
C HIS A 170 -26.30 -19.25 -23.74
N HIS A 171 -26.79 -19.91 -24.79
CA HIS A 171 -26.90 -19.32 -26.10
C HIS A 171 -27.77 -18.05 -26.14
N ARG A 172 -28.93 -18.06 -25.46
CA ARG A 172 -29.81 -16.90 -25.36
C ARG A 172 -29.17 -15.74 -24.58
N ALA A 173 -28.48 -16.05 -23.48
CA ALA A 173 -27.73 -15.06 -22.73
C ALA A 173 -26.61 -14.41 -23.57
N MET A 174 -25.87 -15.19 -24.34
CA MET A 174 -24.86 -14.68 -25.28
C MET A 174 -25.48 -13.83 -26.39
N ALA A 175 -26.64 -14.24 -26.92
CA ALA A 175 -27.37 -13.45 -27.92
C ALA A 175 -27.84 -12.10 -27.35
N ALA A 176 -28.36 -12.07 -26.10
CA ALA A 176 -28.74 -10.83 -25.42
C ALA A 176 -27.56 -9.86 -25.25
N HIS A 177 -26.38 -10.36 -24.85
CA HIS A 177 -25.16 -9.53 -24.80
C HIS A 177 -24.80 -8.97 -26.18
N LYS A 178 -24.84 -9.81 -27.21
CA LYS A 178 -24.52 -9.43 -28.58
C LYS A 178 -25.49 -8.37 -29.14
N GLN A 179 -26.79 -8.46 -28.83
CA GLN A 179 -27.80 -7.47 -29.23
C GLN A 179 -27.50 -6.07 -28.70
N LEU A 180 -26.94 -5.99 -27.48
CA LEU A 180 -26.51 -4.73 -26.87
C LEU A 180 -25.07 -4.32 -27.26
N GLY A 181 -24.42 -5.07 -28.16
CA GLY A 181 -23.05 -4.80 -28.63
C GLY A 181 -21.98 -4.95 -27.55
N VAL A 182 -22.24 -5.77 -26.54
CA VAL A 182 -21.30 -5.99 -25.41
C VAL A 182 -20.86 -7.42 -25.28
N THR A 183 -19.69 -7.62 -24.70
CA THR A 183 -19.18 -8.97 -24.33
C THR A 183 -19.69 -9.33 -22.93
N PRO A 184 -19.79 -10.62 -22.56
CA PRO A 184 -20.17 -11.04 -21.21
C PRO A 184 -19.30 -10.44 -20.09
N PHE A 185 -18.06 -10.05 -20.40
CA PHE A 185 -17.11 -9.47 -19.47
C PHE A 185 -17.11 -7.94 -19.45
N PHE A 186 -18.08 -7.28 -20.12
CA PHE A 186 -18.12 -5.82 -20.18
C PHE A 186 -18.21 -5.14 -18.80
N SER A 187 -18.83 -5.82 -17.82
CA SER A 187 -18.95 -5.35 -16.45
C SER A 187 -17.62 -5.28 -15.69
N LEU A 188 -16.57 -5.95 -16.19
CA LEU A 188 -15.22 -5.89 -15.61
C LEU A 188 -14.42 -4.66 -16.06
N LYS A 189 -14.86 -3.96 -17.12
CA LYS A 189 -14.12 -2.80 -17.66
C LYS A 189 -13.81 -1.72 -16.61
N PRO A 190 -14.74 -1.29 -15.75
CA PRO A 190 -14.44 -0.28 -14.71
C PRO A 190 -13.37 -0.78 -13.73
N MET A 191 -13.43 -2.06 -13.36
CA MET A 191 -12.43 -2.68 -12.48
C MET A 191 -11.04 -2.64 -13.10
N LEU A 192 -10.89 -2.98 -14.39
CA LEU A 192 -9.60 -2.92 -15.09
C LEU A 192 -9.03 -1.49 -15.13
N VAL A 193 -9.88 -0.48 -15.35
CA VAL A 193 -9.43 0.92 -15.31
C VAL A 193 -8.99 1.31 -13.90
N THR A 194 -9.70 0.87 -12.87
CA THR A 194 -9.32 1.10 -11.47
C THR A 194 -7.97 0.47 -11.11
N LEU A 195 -7.63 -0.68 -11.70
CA LEU A 195 -6.33 -1.34 -11.47
C LEU A 195 -5.13 -0.45 -11.84
N ILE A 196 -5.30 0.51 -12.75
CA ILE A 196 -4.24 1.47 -13.12
C ILE A 196 -3.82 2.34 -11.91
N GLN A 197 -4.70 2.52 -10.94
CA GLN A 197 -4.40 3.31 -9.73
C GLN A 197 -3.61 2.51 -8.68
N PHE A 198 -3.63 1.17 -8.73
CA PHE A 198 -2.98 0.32 -7.73
C PHE A 198 -1.46 0.54 -7.60
N PRO A 199 -0.68 0.68 -8.68
CA PRO A 199 0.74 0.98 -8.55
C PRO A 199 1.02 2.24 -7.74
N VAL A 200 0.24 3.32 -7.99
CA VAL A 200 0.38 4.58 -7.25
C VAL A 200 0.02 4.38 -5.78
N LEU A 201 -1.05 3.64 -5.50
CA LEU A 201 -1.50 3.34 -4.15
C LEU A 201 -0.46 2.51 -3.39
N ILE A 202 0.05 1.43 -3.99
CA ILE A 202 1.07 0.56 -3.39
C ILE A 202 2.35 1.36 -3.11
N ALA A 203 2.79 2.16 -4.08
CA ALA A 203 3.98 3.01 -3.93
C ALA A 203 3.82 4.02 -2.80
N THR A 204 2.68 4.71 -2.73
CA THR A 204 2.37 5.67 -1.67
C THR A 204 2.31 5.00 -0.29
N PHE A 205 1.70 3.82 -0.19
CA PHE A 205 1.63 3.07 1.06
C PHE A 205 3.01 2.69 1.56
N ASN A 206 3.88 2.16 0.68
CA ASN A 206 5.23 1.81 1.06
C ASN A 206 6.05 3.05 1.45
N ALA A 207 5.91 4.16 0.72
CA ALA A 207 6.54 5.41 1.09
C ALA A 207 6.15 5.87 2.50
N LEU A 208 4.84 5.93 2.80
CA LEU A 208 4.33 6.36 4.10
C LEU A 208 4.69 5.38 5.23
N ALA A 209 4.64 4.06 4.98
CA ALA A 209 4.94 3.05 5.98
C ALA A 209 6.39 3.07 6.46
N ASP A 210 7.32 3.45 5.57
CA ASP A 210 8.76 3.39 5.80
C ASP A 210 9.39 4.72 6.23
N MET A 211 8.59 5.80 6.33
CA MET A 211 9.08 7.11 6.77
C MET A 211 9.27 7.16 8.30
N PRO A 212 10.52 7.36 8.79
CA PRO A 212 10.80 7.41 10.23
C PRO A 212 10.21 8.65 10.91
N GLN A 213 9.96 9.73 10.16
CA GLN A 213 9.41 10.99 10.67
C GLN A 213 8.07 10.82 11.38
N TRP A 214 7.26 9.84 10.96
CA TRP A 214 5.96 9.57 11.59
C TRP A 214 6.07 9.15 13.06
N SER A 215 7.20 8.61 13.49
CA SER A 215 7.42 8.22 14.89
C SER A 215 7.53 9.39 15.85
N GLU A 216 7.80 10.59 15.36
CA GLU A 216 7.95 11.83 16.13
C GLU A 216 6.74 12.76 15.97
N VAL A 217 5.74 12.36 15.20
CA VAL A 217 4.57 13.19 14.91
C VAL A 217 3.37 12.71 15.70
N SER A 218 2.82 13.59 16.54
CA SER A 218 1.54 13.42 17.23
C SER A 218 0.45 14.27 16.57
N TRP A 219 -0.79 13.81 16.63
CA TRP A 219 -1.94 14.54 16.11
C TRP A 219 -3.25 14.13 16.79
N LEU A 220 -3.99 15.09 17.32
CA LEU A 220 -5.21 14.90 18.11
C LEU A 220 -4.97 13.93 19.28
N TRP A 221 -5.58 12.74 19.25
CA TRP A 221 -5.42 11.68 20.25
C TRP A 221 -4.31 10.67 19.90
N ILE A 222 -3.59 10.88 18.80
CA ILE A 222 -2.59 9.93 18.29
C ILE A 222 -1.22 10.44 18.70
N ASP A 223 -0.54 9.70 19.57
CA ASP A 223 0.80 10.07 20.05
C ASP A 223 1.89 9.82 19.01
N ASN A 224 1.65 8.85 18.11
CA ASN A 224 2.66 8.39 17.15
C ASN A 224 1.99 7.87 15.87
N LEU A 225 2.18 8.61 14.76
CA LEU A 225 1.58 8.26 13.47
C LEU A 225 2.24 7.06 12.76
N ALA A 226 3.39 6.58 13.24
CA ALA A 226 4.05 5.39 12.67
C ALA A 226 3.41 4.07 13.10
N TYR A 227 2.54 4.08 14.11
CA TYR A 227 1.86 2.91 14.65
C TYR A 227 0.34 3.06 14.55
N PRO A 228 -0.44 1.98 14.74
CA PRO A 228 -1.89 2.08 14.88
C PRO A 228 -2.25 3.02 16.02
N ASP A 229 -3.33 3.80 15.87
CA ASP A 229 -3.82 4.66 16.93
C ASP A 229 -4.38 3.82 18.10
N SER A 230 -4.21 4.31 19.32
CA SER A 230 -4.71 3.67 20.52
C SER A 230 -5.40 4.70 21.42
N VAL A 231 -6.71 4.56 21.57
CA VAL A 231 -7.51 5.42 22.46
C VAL A 231 -7.76 4.74 23.80
N GLY A 232 -7.55 3.44 23.90
CA GLY A 232 -7.75 2.66 25.11
C GLY A 232 -7.42 1.19 24.92
N LEU A 233 -7.44 0.47 26.04
CA LEU A 233 -7.24 -0.98 26.05
C LEU A 233 -8.60 -1.68 26.13
N LEU A 234 -8.79 -2.65 25.27
CA LEU A 234 -9.91 -3.59 25.36
C LEU A 234 -9.67 -4.55 26.52
N PRO A 235 -10.72 -4.96 27.28
CA PRO A 235 -10.59 -5.93 28.36
C PRO A 235 -10.25 -7.36 27.88
N PHE A 236 -10.17 -7.56 26.58
CA PHE A 236 -9.86 -8.85 25.91
C PHE A 236 -8.94 -8.62 24.72
N THR A 237 -8.10 -9.60 24.44
CA THR A 237 -7.23 -9.61 23.25
C THR A 237 -7.92 -10.31 22.09
N LEU A 238 -8.05 -9.64 20.96
CA LEU A 238 -8.51 -10.25 19.72
C LEU A 238 -7.26 -10.71 18.93
N ASN A 239 -7.22 -11.96 18.50
CA ASN A 239 -6.04 -12.57 17.84
C ASN A 239 -5.48 -11.76 16.66
N PHE A 240 -6.32 -11.00 15.95
CA PHE A 240 -5.92 -10.18 14.81
C PHE A 240 -5.81 -8.69 15.14
N PHE A 241 -6.61 -8.19 16.08
CA PHE A 241 -6.75 -6.76 16.39
C PHE A 241 -5.94 -6.34 17.62
N GLY A 242 -5.36 -7.29 18.37
CA GLY A 242 -4.69 -7.00 19.62
C GLY A 242 -5.64 -6.60 20.75
N SER A 243 -5.12 -5.86 21.73
CA SER A 243 -5.88 -5.33 22.89
C SER A 243 -6.11 -3.83 22.81
N GLN A 244 -5.73 -3.17 21.72
CA GLN A 244 -5.86 -1.72 21.56
C GLN A 244 -7.11 -1.37 20.77
N LEU A 245 -7.84 -0.34 21.23
CA LEU A 245 -8.97 0.23 20.49
C LEU A 245 -8.46 1.33 19.57
N SER A 246 -8.52 1.07 18.25
CA SER A 246 -8.14 2.02 17.21
C SER A 246 -9.38 2.78 16.69
N LEU A 247 -9.35 4.10 16.76
CA LEU A 247 -10.47 4.97 16.38
C LEU A 247 -10.42 5.39 14.91
N LEU A 248 -9.23 5.56 14.33
CA LEU A 248 -9.08 5.98 12.93
C LEU A 248 -9.78 5.06 11.92
N PRO A 249 -9.69 3.72 12.02
CA PRO A 249 -10.42 2.83 11.11
C PRO A 249 -11.95 2.99 11.24
N LEU A 250 -12.46 3.32 12.44
CA LEU A 250 -13.90 3.62 12.63
C LEU A 250 -14.27 4.95 11.97
N VAL A 251 -13.41 5.97 12.07
CA VAL A 251 -13.58 7.24 11.36
C VAL A 251 -13.56 7.01 9.84
N LEU A 252 -12.64 6.18 9.34
CA LEU A 252 -12.60 5.80 7.93
C LEU A 252 -13.90 5.13 7.47
N MET A 253 -14.41 4.20 8.27
CA MET A 253 -15.70 3.54 7.99
C MET A 253 -16.84 4.58 7.96
N ALA A 254 -16.91 5.47 8.94
CA ALA A 254 -17.94 6.53 8.99
C ALA A 254 -17.85 7.47 7.78
N VAL A 255 -16.66 7.95 7.44
CA VAL A 255 -16.43 8.81 6.26
C VAL A 255 -16.81 8.07 4.98
N THR A 256 -16.47 6.80 4.84
CA THR A 256 -16.85 5.98 3.68
C THR A 256 -18.38 5.88 3.56
N LEU A 257 -19.08 5.65 4.67
CA LEU A 257 -20.55 5.56 4.69
C LEU A 257 -21.22 6.90 4.39
N LEU A 258 -20.69 8.00 4.91
CA LEU A 258 -21.19 9.36 4.67
C LEU A 258 -20.94 9.84 3.23
N SER A 259 -19.84 9.37 2.62
CA SER A 259 -19.49 9.70 1.23
C SER A 259 -20.29 8.91 0.19
N MET A 260 -21.23 8.08 0.63
CA MET A 260 -22.10 7.35 -0.29
C MET A 260 -23.01 8.30 -1.06
N PRO A 261 -23.08 8.23 -2.40
CA PRO A 261 -24.17 8.82 -3.14
C PRO A 261 -25.48 8.18 -2.66
N THR A 262 -26.58 8.94 -2.72
CA THR A 262 -27.95 8.43 -2.46
C THR A 262 -28.27 7.30 -3.42
N VAL A 263 -27.97 6.06 -3.00
CA VAL A 263 -28.16 4.88 -3.84
C VAL A 263 -29.56 4.34 -3.60
N GLU A 264 -30.39 4.40 -4.62
CA GLU A 264 -31.79 3.89 -4.57
C GLU A 264 -31.88 2.36 -4.44
N GLN A 265 -30.85 1.62 -4.88
CA GLN A 265 -30.89 0.17 -4.87
C GLN A 265 -30.35 -0.43 -3.56
N ARG A 266 -31.19 -1.16 -2.83
CA ARG A 266 -30.84 -1.91 -1.59
C ARG A 266 -29.62 -2.83 -1.75
N SER A 267 -29.42 -3.41 -2.94
CA SER A 267 -28.31 -4.30 -3.24
C SER A 267 -26.97 -3.55 -3.22
N GLN A 268 -26.89 -2.40 -3.87
CA GLN A 268 -25.66 -1.57 -3.91
C GLN A 268 -25.30 -1.05 -2.50
N ARG A 269 -26.31 -0.63 -1.72
CA ARG A 269 -26.09 -0.16 -0.35
C ARG A 269 -25.47 -1.26 0.54
N ARG A 270 -25.91 -2.51 0.42
CA ARG A 270 -25.33 -3.64 1.17
C ARG A 270 -23.86 -3.88 0.78
N HIS A 271 -23.52 -3.82 -0.50
CA HIS A 271 -22.14 -3.98 -0.96
C HIS A 271 -21.20 -2.91 -0.37
N ILE A 272 -21.65 -1.66 -0.29
CA ILE A 272 -20.85 -0.58 0.27
C ILE A 272 -20.66 -0.77 1.79
N ILE A 273 -21.69 -1.21 2.51
CA ILE A 273 -21.57 -1.54 3.94
C ILE A 273 -20.55 -2.67 4.15
N TYR A 274 -20.62 -3.76 3.37
CA TYR A 274 -19.63 -4.84 3.45
C TYR A 274 -18.22 -4.38 3.11
N MET A 275 -18.09 -3.49 2.13
CA MET A 275 -16.80 -2.89 1.77
C MET A 275 -16.26 -2.01 2.90
N ALA A 276 -17.10 -1.18 3.52
CA ALA A 276 -16.72 -0.35 4.66
C ALA A 276 -16.29 -1.18 5.88
N LEU A 277 -17.01 -2.29 6.16
CA LEU A 277 -16.62 -3.27 7.18
C LEU A 277 -15.30 -3.98 6.83
N GLY A 278 -15.11 -4.33 5.56
CA GLY A 278 -13.85 -4.88 5.06
C GLY A 278 -12.69 -3.93 5.26
N PHE A 279 -12.87 -2.64 4.99
CA PHE A 279 -11.87 -1.60 5.26
C PHE A 279 -11.58 -1.44 6.75
N LEU A 280 -12.61 -1.49 7.61
CA LEU A 280 -12.40 -1.46 9.06
C LEU A 280 -11.47 -2.57 9.50
N ILE A 281 -11.72 -3.81 9.05
CA ILE A 281 -10.89 -4.98 9.38
C ILE A 281 -9.48 -4.83 8.81
N LEU A 282 -9.37 -4.44 7.53
CA LEU A 282 -8.10 -4.34 6.82
C LEU A 282 -7.18 -3.26 7.42
N PHE A 283 -7.74 -2.07 7.71
CA PHE A 283 -6.96 -0.92 8.17
C PHE A 283 -6.71 -0.90 9.68
N TYR A 284 -7.34 -1.79 10.44
CA TYR A 284 -7.19 -1.83 11.89
C TYR A 284 -5.74 -1.99 12.38
N PRO A 285 -4.92 -2.91 11.83
CA PRO A 285 -3.52 -3.07 12.23
C PRO A 285 -2.56 -2.08 11.55
N PHE A 286 -3.05 -1.18 10.70
CA PHE A 286 -2.18 -0.31 9.93
C PHE A 286 -1.75 0.94 10.70
N PRO A 287 -0.57 1.50 10.38
CA PRO A 287 -0.11 2.77 10.94
C PRO A 287 -1.11 3.90 10.71
N SER A 288 -1.24 4.77 11.70
CA SER A 288 -2.16 5.92 11.66
C SER A 288 -1.94 6.83 10.45
N SER A 289 -0.70 7.01 10.01
CA SER A 289 -0.35 7.78 8.81
C SER A 289 -1.01 7.24 7.55
N LEU A 290 -1.09 5.91 7.39
CA LEU A 290 -1.73 5.26 6.23
C LEU A 290 -3.25 5.37 6.30
N VAL A 291 -3.83 5.15 7.48
CA VAL A 291 -5.28 5.26 7.66
C VAL A 291 -5.73 6.71 7.44
N LEU A 292 -4.98 7.67 7.98
CA LEU A 292 -5.24 9.10 7.79
C LEU A 292 -5.15 9.49 6.30
N TYR A 293 -4.13 9.03 5.60
CA TYR A 293 -4.02 9.24 4.14
C TYR A 293 -5.25 8.70 3.41
N TRP A 294 -5.74 7.50 3.77
CA TRP A 294 -6.93 6.90 3.14
C TRP A 294 -8.20 7.68 3.45
N ILE A 295 -8.37 8.16 4.68
CA ILE A 295 -9.48 9.06 5.06
C ILE A 295 -9.45 10.31 4.16
N LEU A 296 -8.29 10.95 4.02
CA LEU A 296 -8.14 12.16 3.19
C LEU A 296 -8.49 11.87 1.71
N VAL A 297 -7.99 10.77 1.14
CA VAL A 297 -8.33 10.36 -0.23
C VAL A 297 -9.84 10.13 -0.40
N THR A 298 -10.50 9.53 0.60
CA THR A 298 -11.96 9.31 0.60
C THR A 298 -12.73 10.62 0.68
N VAL A 299 -12.28 11.55 1.52
CA VAL A 299 -12.86 12.90 1.61
C VAL A 299 -12.71 13.65 0.28
N TRP A 300 -11.49 13.64 -0.30
CA TRP A 300 -11.29 14.26 -1.63
C TRP A 300 -12.12 13.59 -2.71
N GLN A 301 -12.32 12.25 -2.63
CA GLN A 301 -13.23 11.56 -3.55
C GLN A 301 -14.64 12.14 -3.45
N ALA A 302 -15.17 12.34 -2.25
CA ALA A 302 -16.51 12.89 -2.05
C ALA A 302 -16.64 14.34 -2.52
N VAL A 303 -15.58 15.14 -2.37
CA VAL A 303 -15.56 16.56 -2.83
C VAL A 303 -15.53 16.67 -4.35
N PHE A 304 -14.83 15.77 -5.06
CA PHE A 304 -14.64 15.83 -6.51
C PHE A 304 -15.63 14.96 -7.30
N THR A 305 -16.56 14.28 -6.63
CA THR A 305 -17.61 13.47 -7.28
C THR A 305 -18.91 14.24 -7.35
#